data_4e1565ff8f38b99d5e22deb32e622283
#
_entry.id   4e1565ff8f38b99d5e22deb32e622283
#
_cell.length_a   1.000
_cell.length_b   1.000
_cell.length_c   1.000
_cell.angle_alpha   90.00
_cell.angle_beta   90.00
_cell.angle_gamma   90.00
#
_symmetry.space_group_name_H-M   'P 1'
#
loop_
_entity.id
_entity.type
_entity.pdbx_description
1 polymer ?
#
loop_
_entity_poly.entity_id
_entity_poly.type
_entity_poly.pdbx_seq_one_letter_code
_entity_poly.pdbx_strand_id
1 'polypeptide(L)'
;LLINWTHKNQKQRYRIDFSVAYKTDIRAMVEIIKEAVSEHPQVISGEGIPFEELPDCEIDSFGDSGVNMFVEFWMEGVDDGKNRVGGDLLLIVFETLREHNIEIPFPQREVRVINEQGIGIRNTTP
;
A
#
# COMPACT_ATOMS: atom_id res chain seq x y z
N LEU A 1 0.34 9.63 -38.53
CA LEU A 1 0.35 9.32 -38.26
C LEU A 1 0.40 8.48 -37.54
N LEU A 2 0.24 7.92 -37.16
CA LEU A 2 0.49 7.01 -36.71
C LEU A 2 0.73 6.90 -35.51
N ILE A 3 0.88 6.96 -35.02
CA ILE A 3 1.33 7.14 -33.97
C ILE A 3 0.61 6.75 -32.86
N ASN A 4 -0.50 6.92 -32.70
CA ASN A 4 -1.13 6.63 -31.61
C ASN A 4 -1.22 5.26 -31.33
N TRP A 5 -0.97 4.43 -32.11
CA TRP A 5 -1.10 3.13 -31.75
C TRP A 5 -0.17 2.76 -30.70
N THR A 6 0.74 3.50 -30.41
CA THR A 6 1.62 3.10 -29.36
C THR A 6 0.88 3.20 -28.07
N HIS A 7 -0.16 3.93 -27.94
CA HIS A 7 -0.79 4.04 -26.70
C HIS A 7 -1.45 2.78 -26.27
N LYS A 8 -1.82 1.94 -27.13
CA LYS A 8 -2.43 0.78 -26.74
C LYS A 8 -1.61 -0.09 -25.96
N ASN A 9 -0.35 -0.08 -26.10
CA ASN A 9 0.52 -0.96 -25.38
C ASN A 9 1.29 -0.25 -24.30
N GLN A 10 0.83 0.90 -23.90
CA GLN A 10 1.54 1.62 -22.91
C GLN A 10 1.38 0.97 -21.58
N LYS A 11 2.44 0.81 -20.85
CA LYS A 11 2.43 0.27 -19.52
C LYS A 11 3.07 1.25 -18.59
N GLN A 12 2.55 1.37 -17.39
CA GLN A 12 3.11 2.24 -16.40
C GLN A 12 3.31 1.48 -15.12
N ARG A 13 4.35 1.79 -14.40
CA ARG A 13 4.62 1.16 -13.13
C ARG A 13 4.18 2.08 -12.03
N TYR A 14 3.47 1.54 -11.07
CA TYR A 14 2.96 2.31 -9.96
C TYR A 14 3.45 1.73 -8.67
N ARG A 15 3.58 2.58 -7.71
CA ARG A 15 3.98 2.14 -6.39
C ARG A 15 3.05 2.77 -5.38
N ILE A 16 2.56 1.99 -4.44
CA ILE A 16 1.71 2.48 -3.38
C ILE A 16 2.39 2.16 -2.08
N ASP A 17 2.57 3.18 -1.25
CA ASP A 17 3.19 2.99 0.05
C ASP A 17 2.13 2.93 1.12
N PHE A 18 2.30 2.05 2.06
CA PHE A 18 1.35 1.96 3.17
C PHE A 18 2.11 1.41 4.39
N SER A 19 1.47 1.47 5.54
CA SER A 19 2.11 1.01 6.76
C SER A 19 1.16 0.11 7.52
N VAL A 20 1.71 -0.85 8.22
CA VAL A 20 0.92 -1.76 9.03
C VAL A 20 1.57 -1.89 10.40
N ALA A 21 0.81 -2.27 11.38
CA ALA A 21 1.34 -2.39 12.73
C ALA A 21 2.39 -3.48 12.80
N TYR A 22 3.31 -3.33 13.74
CA TYR A 22 4.39 -4.30 13.87
C TYR A 22 3.90 -5.71 14.20
N LYS A 23 2.74 -5.82 14.78
CA LYS A 23 2.23 -7.14 15.13
C LYS A 23 1.67 -7.90 13.95
N THR A 24 1.65 -7.30 12.79
CA THR A 24 1.07 -7.90 11.61
C THR A 24 1.87 -9.09 11.13
N ASP A 25 1.17 -10.14 10.70
CA ASP A 25 1.84 -11.26 10.05
C ASP A 25 2.17 -10.81 8.65
N ILE A 26 3.36 -10.30 8.46
CA ILE A 26 3.76 -9.70 7.20
C ILE A 26 3.71 -10.68 6.03
N ARG A 27 4.17 -11.90 6.24
CA ARG A 27 4.18 -12.84 5.13
C ARG A 27 2.78 -13.13 4.62
N ALA A 28 1.83 -13.30 5.52
CA ALA A 28 0.47 -13.54 5.11
C ALA A 28 -0.12 -12.31 4.45
N MET A 29 0.16 -11.14 5.02
CA MET A 29 -0.40 -9.91 4.49
C MET A 29 0.11 -9.63 3.09
N VAL A 30 1.37 -9.92 2.82
CA VAL A 30 1.93 -9.68 1.51
C VAL A 30 1.16 -10.45 0.44
N GLU A 31 0.86 -11.72 0.73
CA GLU A 31 0.13 -12.50 -0.25
C GLU A 31 -1.29 -12.00 -0.44
N ILE A 32 -1.92 -11.57 0.63
CA ILE A 32 -3.27 -11.06 0.55
C ILE A 32 -3.30 -9.78 -0.29
N ILE A 33 -2.35 -8.90 -0.07
CA ILE A 33 -2.31 -7.64 -0.80
C ILE A 33 -2.01 -7.87 -2.28
N LYS A 34 -1.07 -8.77 -2.56
CA LYS A 34 -0.74 -9.04 -3.95
C LYS A 34 -1.96 -9.58 -4.70
N GLU A 35 -2.71 -10.44 -4.03
CA GLU A 35 -3.86 -11.00 -4.68
C GLU A 35 -4.93 -9.94 -4.88
N ALA A 36 -5.16 -9.10 -3.89
CA ALA A 36 -6.18 -8.06 -4.01
C ALA A 36 -5.85 -7.08 -5.14
N VAL A 37 -4.59 -6.70 -5.24
CA VAL A 37 -4.17 -5.78 -6.28
C VAL A 37 -4.32 -6.43 -7.66
N SER A 38 -4.03 -7.71 -7.73
CA SER A 38 -4.10 -8.42 -9.01
C SER A 38 -5.51 -8.52 -9.56
N GLU A 39 -6.50 -8.32 -8.73
CA GLU A 39 -7.86 -8.41 -9.21
C GLU A 39 -8.33 -7.18 -9.96
N HIS A 40 -7.61 -6.11 -9.90
CA HIS A 40 -7.99 -4.91 -10.61
C HIS A 40 -7.77 -5.13 -12.10
N PRO A 41 -8.74 -4.82 -12.93
CA PRO A 41 -8.65 -5.13 -14.36
C PRO A 41 -7.51 -4.47 -15.09
N GLN A 42 -7.02 -3.35 -14.60
CA GLN A 42 -5.94 -2.69 -15.29
C GLN A 42 -4.56 -3.10 -14.80
N VAL A 43 -4.49 -3.88 -13.76
CA VAL A 43 -3.21 -4.33 -13.24
C VAL A 43 -2.78 -5.56 -14.02
N ILE A 44 -1.55 -5.57 -14.49
CA ILE A 44 -1.03 -6.67 -15.27
C ILE A 44 -0.67 -7.80 -14.34
N SER A 45 -1.30 -8.95 -14.50
CA SER A 45 -1.01 -10.10 -13.65
C SER A 45 -1.54 -11.34 -14.33
N GLY A 46 -1.20 -12.49 -13.79
CA GLY A 46 -1.74 -13.74 -14.29
C GLY A 46 -0.71 -14.55 -15.03
N GLU A 47 -1.19 -15.63 -15.64
CA GLU A 47 -0.31 -16.52 -16.34
C GLU A 47 0.26 -15.88 -17.57
N GLY A 48 1.44 -16.23 -17.92
CA GLY A 48 2.05 -15.67 -19.10
C GLY A 48 2.69 -14.32 -18.91
N ILE A 49 2.56 -13.72 -17.74
CA ILE A 49 3.14 -12.43 -17.49
C ILE A 49 4.56 -12.62 -16.92
N PRO A 50 5.56 -11.92 -17.44
CA PRO A 50 6.91 -12.05 -16.92
C PRO A 50 6.97 -11.73 -15.44
N PHE A 51 7.83 -12.43 -14.73
CA PHE A 51 7.92 -12.25 -13.30
C PHE A 51 8.14 -10.80 -12.92
N GLU A 52 8.90 -10.07 -13.67
CA GLU A 52 9.20 -8.69 -13.33
C GLU A 52 8.00 -7.78 -13.45
N GLU A 53 6.96 -8.20 -14.13
CA GLU A 53 5.79 -7.37 -14.28
C GLU A 53 4.65 -7.78 -13.37
N LEU A 54 4.84 -8.81 -12.59
CA LEU A 54 3.79 -9.21 -11.66
C LEU A 54 3.78 -8.28 -10.44
N PRO A 55 2.64 -8.15 -9.80
CA PRO A 55 2.60 -7.30 -8.60
C PRO A 55 3.54 -7.82 -7.53
N ASP A 56 4.16 -6.90 -6.81
CA ASP A 56 5.12 -7.23 -5.79
C ASP A 56 4.85 -6.39 -4.56
N CYS A 57 4.97 -6.97 -3.39
CA CYS A 57 4.72 -6.27 -2.15
C CYS A 57 5.82 -6.63 -1.18
N GLU A 58 6.50 -5.63 -0.67
CA GLU A 58 7.64 -5.87 0.20
C GLU A 58 7.75 -4.82 1.29
N ILE A 59 8.59 -5.10 2.25
CA ILE A 59 8.88 -4.13 3.30
C ILE A 59 9.81 -3.08 2.74
N ASP A 60 9.47 -1.85 2.99
CA ASP A 60 10.33 -0.76 2.56
C ASP A 60 11.28 -0.39 3.71
N SER A 61 10.76 -0.26 4.90
CA SER A 61 11.60 0.10 6.02
C SER A 61 10.82 -0.10 7.30
N PHE A 62 11.48 0.09 8.43
CA PHE A 62 10.82 -0.01 9.70
C PHE A 62 10.61 1.39 10.23
N GLY A 63 9.38 1.75 10.44
CA GLY A 63 9.06 3.10 10.88
C GLY A 63 8.86 3.18 12.37
N ASP A 64 8.60 4.38 12.83
CA ASP A 64 8.43 4.60 14.24
C ASP A 64 7.16 3.97 14.77
N SER A 65 6.12 3.94 13.99
CA SER A 65 4.85 3.42 14.45
C SER A 65 4.47 2.10 13.83
N GLY A 66 5.15 1.69 12.82
CA GLY A 66 4.80 0.45 12.15
C GLY A 66 5.77 0.14 11.05
N VAL A 67 5.47 -0.91 10.32
CA VAL A 67 6.32 -1.36 9.23
C VAL A 67 5.87 -0.67 7.96
N ASN A 68 6.79 -0.02 7.29
CA ASN A 68 6.48 0.65 6.04
C ASN A 68 6.59 -0.35 4.92
N MET A 69 5.54 -0.46 4.15
CA MET A 69 5.45 -1.43 3.08
C MET A 69 5.18 -0.73 1.78
N PHE A 70 5.40 -1.42 0.69
CA PHE A 70 4.97 -0.88 -0.58
C PHE A 70 4.50 -2.02 -1.45
N VAL A 71 3.64 -1.69 -2.41
CA VAL A 71 3.23 -2.64 -3.41
C VAL A 71 3.49 -1.96 -4.74
N GLU A 72 4.16 -2.67 -5.64
CA GLU A 72 4.45 -2.17 -6.97
C GLU A 72 3.77 -3.05 -7.97
N PHE A 73 3.31 -2.46 -9.03
CA PHE A 73 2.66 -3.23 -10.08
C PHE A 73 2.72 -2.45 -11.37
N TRP A 74 2.52 -3.15 -12.45
CA TRP A 74 2.44 -2.53 -13.78
C TRP A 74 0.98 -2.49 -14.17
N MET A 75 0.58 -1.43 -14.82
CA MET A 75 -0.79 -1.32 -15.28
C MET A 75 -0.79 -0.94 -16.72
N GLU A 76 -1.88 -1.29 -17.41
CA GLU A 76 -2.01 -0.93 -18.77
C GLU A 76 -2.80 0.33 -18.89
N GLY A 77 -2.42 1.21 -19.77
CA GLY A 77 -3.12 2.45 -19.94
C GLY A 77 -2.51 3.57 -19.14
N VAL A 78 -3.18 4.67 -19.12
CA VAL A 78 -2.64 5.84 -18.52
C VAL A 78 -3.55 6.29 -17.40
N ASP A 79 -2.99 6.66 -16.30
CA ASP A 79 -3.76 7.20 -15.21
C ASP A 79 -3.78 8.70 -15.42
N ASP A 80 -4.81 9.19 -16.06
CA ASP A 80 -4.82 10.57 -16.48
C ASP A 80 -5.78 11.41 -15.67
N GLY A 81 -6.09 11.01 -14.51
CA GLY A 81 -6.96 11.80 -13.70
C GLY A 81 -8.40 11.41 -13.79
N LYS A 82 -8.83 10.91 -14.92
CA LYS A 82 -10.13 10.40 -15.04
C LYS A 82 -10.12 8.97 -14.69
N ASN A 83 -9.03 8.29 -15.03
CA ASN A 83 -8.90 6.92 -14.76
C ASN A 83 -8.10 6.85 -13.52
N ARG A 84 -8.61 6.93 -12.40
CA ARG A 84 -7.86 7.00 -11.18
C ARG A 84 -7.45 5.66 -10.67
N VAL A 85 -6.62 4.99 -11.41
CA VAL A 85 -6.18 3.65 -11.02
C VAL A 85 -5.44 3.70 -9.71
N GLY A 86 -4.59 4.69 -9.54
CA GLY A 86 -3.85 4.80 -8.28
C GLY A 86 -4.77 4.93 -7.09
N GLY A 87 -5.80 5.75 -7.22
CA GLY A 87 -6.73 5.92 -6.13
C GLY A 87 -7.55 4.66 -5.87
N ASP A 88 -7.92 3.97 -6.95
CA ASP A 88 -8.65 2.73 -6.80
C ASP A 88 -7.82 1.69 -6.09
N LEU A 89 -6.56 1.58 -6.45
CA LEU A 89 -5.71 0.60 -5.83
C LEU A 89 -5.43 0.96 -4.37
N LEU A 90 -5.29 2.20 -4.07
CA LEU A 90 -5.08 2.62 -2.71
C LEU A 90 -6.31 2.23 -1.86
N LEU A 91 -7.49 2.41 -2.42
CA LEU A 91 -8.70 2.05 -1.72
C LEU A 91 -8.78 0.53 -1.54
N ILE A 92 -8.39 -0.22 -2.56
CA ILE A 92 -8.39 -1.67 -2.48
C ILE A 92 -7.46 -2.13 -1.37
N VAL A 93 -6.28 -1.52 -1.28
CA VAL A 93 -5.33 -1.89 -0.24
C VAL A 93 -5.94 -1.57 1.13
N PHE A 94 -6.53 -0.40 1.26
CA PHE A 94 -7.11 0.01 2.52
C PHE A 94 -8.23 -0.95 2.95
N GLU A 95 -9.12 -1.27 2.03
CA GLU A 95 -10.22 -2.15 2.35
C GLU A 95 -9.76 -3.57 2.65
N THR A 96 -8.75 -4.02 1.95
CA THR A 96 -8.22 -5.35 2.17
C THR A 96 -7.62 -5.45 3.56
N LEU A 97 -6.90 -4.42 3.97
CA LEU A 97 -6.32 -4.42 5.29
C LEU A 97 -7.43 -4.44 6.36
N ARG A 98 -8.47 -3.69 6.14
CA ARG A 98 -9.55 -3.68 7.09
C ARG A 98 -10.27 -5.02 7.15
N GLU A 99 -10.51 -5.61 6.02
CA GLU A 99 -11.19 -6.87 5.98
C GLU A 99 -10.47 -7.95 6.73
N HIS A 100 -9.18 -7.88 6.74
CA HIS A 100 -8.37 -8.91 7.39
C HIS A 100 -7.90 -8.46 8.77
N ASN A 101 -8.50 -7.41 9.29
CA ASN A 101 -8.17 -6.92 10.63
C ASN A 101 -6.71 -6.58 10.81
N ILE A 102 -6.09 -6.07 9.76
CA ILE A 102 -4.72 -5.64 9.83
C ILE A 102 -4.72 -4.18 10.22
N GLU A 103 -4.06 -3.88 11.29
CA GLU A 103 -4.11 -2.54 11.84
C GLU A 103 -3.19 -1.59 11.11
N ILE A 104 -3.69 -0.42 10.76
CA ILE A 104 -2.88 0.62 10.16
C ILE A 104 -2.50 1.54 11.29
N PRO A 105 -1.21 1.69 11.55
CA PRO A 105 -0.80 2.47 12.72
C PRO A 105 -1.03 3.94 12.52
N PHE A 106 -1.36 4.61 13.59
CA PHE A 106 -1.42 6.04 13.58
C PHE A 106 -0.04 6.53 13.92
N PRO A 107 0.32 7.71 13.56
CA PRO A 107 1.58 8.29 13.98
C PRO A 107 1.50 8.36 15.47
N GLN A 108 2.31 7.57 16.16
CA GLN A 108 2.26 7.55 17.54
C GLN A 108 3.16 8.52 18.08
N ARG A 109 2.71 9.55 18.87
CA ARG A 109 3.59 10.44 19.40
C ARG A 109 3.41 10.28 20.81
N GLU A 110 4.34 9.93 21.50
CA GLU A 110 4.31 9.79 22.90
C GLU A 110 4.46 11.12 23.48
N VAL A 111 3.46 11.67 24.03
CA VAL A 111 3.58 12.94 24.67
C VAL A 111 3.67 12.69 26.13
N ARG A 112 4.81 12.98 26.74
CA ARG A 112 4.99 12.74 28.10
C ARG A 112 4.93 14.03 28.77
N VAL A 113 3.95 14.32 29.52
CA VAL A 113 3.87 15.53 30.22
C VAL A 113 4.25 15.29 31.63
N ILE A 114 5.30 15.88 32.06
CA ILE A 114 5.76 15.69 33.37
C ILE A 114 5.57 16.96 34.03
N ASN A 115 4.69 17.05 35.02
CA ASN A 115 4.60 18.29 35.61
C ASN A 115 5.25 18.23 36.90
N GLU A 116 5.52 19.32 37.42
CA GLU A 116 6.30 19.38 38.52
C GLU A 116 5.70 18.81 39.66
N GLN A 117 4.49 18.83 39.80
CA GLN A 117 3.90 18.25 40.90
C GLN A 117 4.01 16.79 40.75
N GLY A 118 4.62 16.38 39.81
CA GLY A 118 4.83 15.01 39.67
C GLY A 118 3.62 14.28 39.28
N ILE A 119 2.69 14.90 38.94
CA ILE A 119 1.59 14.28 38.53
C ILE A 119 1.77 13.76 37.30
N GLY A 120 1.90 12.81 37.13
CA GLY A 120 2.12 12.31 36.02
C GLY A 120 1.02 12.16 35.22
N ILE A 121 0.89 12.66 34.41
CA ILE A 121 -0.11 12.54 33.64
C ILE A 121 0.10 11.68 32.66
N ARG A 122 -0.32 10.99 32.35
CA ARG A 122 -0.17 10.13 31.51
C ARG A 122 -0.24 10.37 30.23
N ASN A 123 0.05 9.74 29.49
CA ASN A 123 0.01 9.95 28.25
C ASN A 123 -1.10 9.55 27.68
N THR A 124 -1.37 10.00 26.90
CA THR A 124 -2.46 9.84 26.34
C THR A 124 -2.38 9.22 25.17
N THR A 125 -1.97 8.31 24.97
CA THR A 125 -1.94 7.79 23.81
C THR A 125 -3.16 7.35 23.48
N PRO A 126 -3.61 7.48 22.51
CA PRO A 126 -4.92 7.09 22.14
C PRO A 126 -5.02 5.68 21.86
#